data_ac20e1ea0b6377eb28ab964d0c775370
#
_entry.id   ac20e1ea0b6377eb28ab964d0c775370
#
_cell.length_a   1.000
_cell.length_b   1.000
_cell.length_c   1.000
_cell.angle_alpha   90.00
_cell.angle_beta   90.00
_cell.angle_gamma   90.00
#
_symmetry.space_group_name_H-M   'P 1'
#
loop_
_entity.id
_entity.type
_entity.pdbx_description
1 polymer ?
#
loop_
_entity_poly.entity_id
_entity_poly.type
_entity_poly.pdbx_seq_one_letter_code
_entity_poly.pdbx_strand_id
1 'polypeptide(L)'
;CIIPKSAADKIVEKAKVDNFDFLSLQKESAEKRHSLIALIHALQEEVGGKEGEFVHYGVTTQDIVDTGIMLQTKEAYNIILDHTKDLISTLAKLTKEHRSTLMIGRTHGIHAIPITFGFKLSIWLDELLRSQRRLKQLLENDVFVGSISGAVGSYASFFGRGREVEKAVLKELGLAVPNISWQPSRDRFSEFASVLGIFSGTLGKIGRELFTLMKTEIDEVHEPFKKGEVGSSTMPQKRNPALIEGLASLTQPVFKDVDLMFQSLLIDGERDAIHWRNEWVALPEITSYLDAQIVNATYILSGLKVNQDKMLDNLNKQGALPYSERIMFEVGLKLGKQTAHEIVYQAAMTALEENKD
;
A
#
# COMPACT_ATOMS: atom_id res chain seq x y z
N CYS A 1 -31.75 19.70 18.07
CA CYS A 1 -32.01 18.68 17.02
C CYS A 1 -32.58 19.37 15.78
N ILE A 2 -32.23 18.89 14.60
CA ILE A 2 -32.79 19.34 13.33
C ILE A 2 -34.12 18.60 13.07
N ILE A 3 -34.16 17.33 13.46
CA ILE A 3 -35.36 16.48 13.39
C ILE A 3 -35.93 16.20 14.78
N PRO A 4 -37.18 15.78 14.94
CA PRO A 4 -37.74 15.36 16.23
C PRO A 4 -36.93 14.23 16.86
N LYS A 5 -36.78 14.27 18.17
CA LYS A 5 -36.04 13.23 18.88
C LYS A 5 -36.64 11.85 18.70
N SER A 6 -37.96 11.73 18.70
CA SER A 6 -38.65 10.45 18.44
C SER A 6 -38.31 9.85 17.08
N ALA A 7 -38.17 10.70 16.05
CA ALA A 7 -37.74 10.23 14.72
C ALA A 7 -36.28 9.78 14.74
N ALA A 8 -35.39 10.53 15.37
CA ALA A 8 -33.97 10.13 15.48
C ALA A 8 -33.82 8.80 16.21
N ASP A 9 -34.46 8.64 17.37
CA ASP A 9 -34.38 7.42 18.18
C ASP A 9 -34.89 6.20 17.40
N LYS A 10 -36.02 6.35 16.66
CA LYS A 10 -36.59 5.27 15.86
C LYS A 10 -35.74 4.92 14.64
N ILE A 11 -35.16 5.91 13.95
CA ILE A 11 -34.25 5.68 12.84
C ILE A 11 -33.03 4.88 13.32
N VAL A 12 -32.39 5.26 14.45
CA VAL A 12 -31.26 4.55 15.03
C VAL A 12 -31.64 3.11 15.43
N GLU A 13 -32.81 2.90 16.01
CA GLU A 13 -33.30 1.55 16.36
C GLU A 13 -33.41 0.65 15.13
N LYS A 14 -33.90 1.19 14.01
CA LYS A 14 -34.22 0.45 12.79
C LYS A 14 -33.08 0.36 11.77
N ALA A 15 -32.10 1.25 11.81
CA ALA A 15 -30.94 1.25 10.92
C ALA A 15 -29.92 0.16 11.30
N LYS A 16 -30.34 -1.10 11.21
CA LYS A 16 -29.48 -2.28 11.46
C LYS A 16 -29.34 -3.09 10.19
N VAL A 17 -28.13 -3.52 9.89
CA VAL A 17 -27.79 -4.27 8.66
C VAL A 17 -28.72 -5.47 8.45
N ASP A 18 -29.04 -6.19 9.53
CA ASP A 18 -29.89 -7.40 9.50
C ASP A 18 -31.33 -7.13 9.10
N ASN A 19 -31.80 -5.87 9.11
CA ASN A 19 -33.15 -5.48 8.70
C ASN A 19 -33.29 -5.34 7.18
N PHE A 20 -32.22 -5.48 6.40
CA PHE A 20 -32.23 -5.21 4.97
C PHE A 20 -31.87 -6.43 4.13
N ASP A 21 -32.67 -6.69 3.09
CA ASP A 21 -32.35 -7.65 2.05
C ASP A 21 -31.49 -7.00 0.96
N PHE A 22 -30.19 -7.25 0.97
CA PHE A 22 -29.25 -6.66 0.01
C PHE A 22 -29.51 -7.04 -1.44
N LEU A 23 -30.08 -8.22 -1.72
CA LEU A 23 -30.44 -8.62 -3.08
C LEU A 23 -31.60 -7.76 -3.61
N SER A 24 -32.60 -7.51 -2.79
CA SER A 24 -33.71 -6.60 -3.12
C SER A 24 -33.22 -5.16 -3.31
N LEU A 25 -32.33 -4.66 -2.43
CA LEU A 25 -31.71 -3.33 -2.57
C LEU A 25 -30.93 -3.20 -3.87
N GLN A 26 -30.14 -4.22 -4.23
CA GLN A 26 -29.38 -4.24 -5.48
C GLN A 26 -30.28 -4.16 -6.70
N LYS A 27 -31.38 -4.94 -6.71
CA LYS A 27 -32.37 -4.94 -7.79
C LYS A 27 -33.03 -3.58 -7.94
N GLU A 28 -33.50 -3.00 -6.86
CA GLU A 28 -34.14 -1.68 -6.87
C GLU A 28 -33.15 -0.58 -7.30
N SER A 29 -31.91 -0.63 -6.80
CA SER A 29 -30.87 0.32 -7.20
C SER A 29 -30.59 0.26 -8.71
N ALA A 30 -30.61 -0.93 -9.32
CA ALA A 30 -30.45 -1.10 -10.75
C ALA A 30 -31.66 -0.55 -11.53
N GLU A 31 -32.88 -0.81 -11.07
CA GLU A 31 -34.11 -0.30 -11.67
C GLU A 31 -34.20 1.24 -11.59
N LYS A 32 -33.89 1.81 -10.43
CA LYS A 32 -33.87 3.26 -10.19
C LYS A 32 -32.66 3.98 -10.76
N ARG A 33 -31.61 3.24 -11.16
CA ARG A 33 -30.31 3.78 -11.62
C ARG A 33 -29.68 4.75 -10.62
N HIS A 34 -29.80 4.43 -9.33
CA HIS A 34 -29.32 5.28 -8.24
C HIS A 34 -28.80 4.45 -7.07
N SER A 35 -27.56 4.67 -6.66
CA SER A 35 -26.83 3.83 -5.70
C SER A 35 -27.41 3.83 -4.27
N LEU A 36 -28.03 4.91 -3.83
CA LEU A 36 -28.48 5.08 -2.44
C LEU A 36 -30.00 5.03 -2.26
N ILE A 37 -30.78 5.28 -3.32
CA ILE A 37 -32.22 5.49 -3.18
C ILE A 37 -32.95 4.27 -2.61
N ALA A 38 -32.57 3.07 -3.02
CA ALA A 38 -33.12 1.82 -2.51
C ALA A 38 -32.94 1.67 -0.99
N LEU A 39 -31.76 1.99 -0.49
CA LEU A 39 -31.47 1.96 0.94
C LEU A 39 -32.29 3.00 1.71
N ILE A 40 -32.47 4.21 1.14
CA ILE A 40 -33.30 5.25 1.74
C ILE A 40 -34.76 4.76 1.85
N HIS A 41 -35.31 4.21 0.77
CA HIS A 41 -36.69 3.68 0.78
C HIS A 41 -36.85 2.54 1.80
N ALA A 42 -35.98 1.57 1.77
CA ALA A 42 -36.04 0.45 2.71
C ALA A 42 -35.94 0.91 4.18
N LEU A 43 -35.09 1.89 4.48
CA LEU A 43 -35.01 2.44 5.85
C LEU A 43 -36.28 3.28 6.18
N GLN A 44 -36.84 4.04 5.23
CA GLN A 44 -38.10 4.76 5.44
C GLN A 44 -39.23 3.79 5.75
N GLU A 45 -39.34 2.69 5.01
CA GLU A 45 -40.35 1.65 5.22
C GLU A 45 -40.21 0.96 6.57
N GLU A 46 -38.96 0.58 6.93
CA GLU A 46 -38.62 -0.07 8.21
C GLU A 46 -38.92 0.85 9.41
N VAL A 47 -38.61 2.14 9.31
CA VAL A 47 -38.97 3.16 10.31
C VAL A 47 -40.49 3.39 10.36
N GLY A 48 -41.12 3.55 9.21
CA GLY A 48 -42.56 3.75 9.06
C GLY A 48 -43.10 5.04 9.72
N GLY A 49 -44.35 5.33 9.46
CA GLY A 49 -45.09 6.47 10.06
C GLY A 49 -44.45 7.82 9.67
N LYS A 50 -44.74 8.83 10.49
CA LYS A 50 -44.21 10.19 10.28
C LYS A 50 -42.71 10.28 10.55
N GLU A 51 -42.16 9.38 11.35
CA GLU A 51 -40.75 9.32 11.70
C GLU A 51 -39.88 8.94 10.48
N GLY A 52 -40.37 8.07 9.59
CA GLY A 52 -39.72 7.68 8.35
C GLY A 52 -39.47 8.84 7.39
N GLU A 53 -40.29 9.89 7.41
CA GLU A 53 -40.12 11.10 6.58
C GLU A 53 -38.86 11.89 6.91
N PHE A 54 -38.19 11.59 8.04
CA PHE A 54 -36.96 12.24 8.46
C PHE A 54 -35.69 11.45 8.07
N VAL A 55 -35.84 10.31 7.42
CA VAL A 55 -34.66 9.57 6.87
C VAL A 55 -34.01 10.42 5.78
N HIS A 56 -32.67 10.47 5.77
CA HIS A 56 -31.91 11.25 4.80
C HIS A 56 -32.17 12.78 4.85
N TYR A 57 -32.61 13.32 5.98
CA TYR A 57 -32.98 14.71 6.11
C TYR A 57 -31.80 15.67 6.02
N GLY A 58 -31.81 16.57 5.03
CA GLY A 58 -30.84 17.66 4.88
C GLY A 58 -29.53 17.29 4.21
N VAL A 59 -29.22 16.02 4.03
CA VAL A 59 -28.02 15.51 3.39
C VAL A 59 -28.22 15.21 1.90
N THR A 60 -27.14 15.01 1.18
CA THR A 60 -27.14 14.53 -0.22
C THR A 60 -26.53 13.14 -0.32
N THR A 61 -26.77 12.44 -1.41
CA THR A 61 -26.16 11.13 -1.71
C THR A 61 -24.66 11.14 -1.51
N GLN A 62 -23.96 12.17 -1.98
CA GLN A 62 -22.51 12.26 -1.86
C GLN A 62 -22.05 12.38 -0.40
N ASP A 63 -22.76 13.09 0.47
CA ASP A 63 -22.45 13.14 1.90
C ASP A 63 -22.40 11.74 2.51
N ILE A 64 -23.38 10.90 2.17
CA ILE A 64 -23.48 9.53 2.72
C ILE A 64 -22.41 8.63 2.11
N VAL A 65 -22.23 8.66 0.78
CA VAL A 65 -21.28 7.80 0.07
C VAL A 65 -19.86 8.16 0.43
N ASP A 66 -19.47 9.45 0.38
CA ASP A 66 -18.12 9.88 0.73
C ASP A 66 -17.75 9.58 2.18
N THR A 67 -18.72 9.82 3.11
CA THR A 67 -18.50 9.49 4.52
C THR A 67 -18.39 7.99 4.74
N GLY A 68 -19.19 7.17 4.05
CA GLY A 68 -19.11 5.72 4.08
C GLY A 68 -17.78 5.19 3.54
N ILE A 69 -17.34 5.69 2.37
CA ILE A 69 -16.04 5.33 1.79
C ILE A 69 -14.90 5.76 2.73
N MET A 70 -15.00 6.93 3.35
CA MET A 70 -13.97 7.41 4.27
C MET A 70 -13.86 6.55 5.53
N LEU A 71 -14.97 6.05 6.06
CA LEU A 71 -14.99 5.08 7.17
C LEU A 71 -14.30 3.78 6.78
N GLN A 72 -14.64 3.23 5.61
CA GLN A 72 -14.00 2.02 5.08
C GLN A 72 -12.50 2.23 4.83
N THR A 73 -12.13 3.37 4.25
CA THR A 73 -10.73 3.75 4.01
C THR A 73 -9.93 3.84 5.31
N LYS A 74 -10.53 4.40 6.36
CA LYS A 74 -9.91 4.49 7.70
C LYS A 74 -9.76 3.11 8.34
N GLU A 75 -10.72 2.22 8.17
CA GLU A 75 -10.62 0.85 8.65
C GLU A 75 -9.50 0.09 7.92
N ALA A 76 -9.47 0.15 6.60
CA ALA A 76 -8.39 -0.43 5.79
C ALA A 76 -7.01 0.15 6.17
N TYR A 77 -6.92 1.46 6.41
CA TYR A 77 -5.70 2.10 6.91
C TYR A 77 -5.22 1.50 8.23
N ASN A 78 -6.11 1.26 9.18
CA ASN A 78 -5.73 0.67 10.48
C ASN A 78 -5.17 -0.75 10.31
N ILE A 79 -5.79 -1.58 9.46
CA ILE A 79 -5.33 -2.93 9.13
C ILE A 79 -3.93 -2.87 8.48
N ILE A 80 -3.76 -2.03 7.46
CA ILE A 80 -2.49 -1.83 6.76
C ILE A 80 -1.40 -1.35 7.73
N LEU A 81 -1.72 -0.43 8.64
CA LEU A 81 -0.76 0.07 9.62
C LEU A 81 -0.31 -1.03 10.59
N ASP A 82 -1.21 -1.90 11.04
CA ASP A 82 -0.89 -2.99 11.94
C ASP A 82 -0.04 -4.06 11.23
N HIS A 83 -0.42 -4.51 10.03
CA HIS A 83 0.40 -5.43 9.25
C HIS A 83 1.78 -4.84 8.88
N THR A 84 1.87 -3.51 8.68
CA THR A 84 3.16 -2.83 8.46
C THR A 84 4.09 -2.96 9.67
N LYS A 85 3.57 -2.91 10.89
CA LYS A 85 4.38 -3.10 12.11
C LYS A 85 4.99 -4.50 12.16
N ASP A 86 4.21 -5.51 11.80
CA ASP A 86 4.64 -6.92 11.77
C ASP A 86 5.71 -7.14 10.70
N LEU A 87 5.53 -6.56 9.52
CA LEU A 87 6.53 -6.61 8.44
C LEU A 87 7.86 -5.97 8.86
N ILE A 88 7.81 -4.77 9.45
CA ILE A 88 9.01 -4.07 9.94
C ILE A 88 9.72 -4.89 11.02
N SER A 89 8.98 -5.47 11.97
CA SER A 89 9.53 -6.32 13.03
C SER A 89 10.24 -7.55 12.45
N THR A 90 9.60 -8.21 11.48
CA THR A 90 10.13 -9.38 10.78
C THR A 90 11.43 -9.04 10.03
N LEU A 91 11.43 -7.97 9.25
CA LEU A 91 12.60 -7.56 8.50
C LEU A 91 13.74 -7.09 9.42
N ALA A 92 13.44 -6.40 10.51
CA ALA A 92 14.44 -5.98 11.50
C ALA A 92 15.14 -7.18 12.16
N LYS A 93 14.39 -8.24 12.45
CA LYS A 93 14.97 -9.50 12.97
C LYS A 93 15.91 -10.15 11.95
N LEU A 94 15.45 -10.30 10.70
CA LEU A 94 16.24 -10.89 9.62
C LEU A 94 17.50 -10.07 9.32
N THR A 95 17.40 -8.74 9.36
CA THR A 95 18.54 -7.81 9.19
C THR A 95 19.62 -8.04 10.25
N LYS A 96 19.24 -8.21 11.52
CA LYS A 96 20.16 -8.49 12.61
C LYS A 96 20.81 -9.86 12.48
N GLU A 97 20.06 -10.87 12.09
CA GLU A 97 20.54 -12.25 11.88
C GLU A 97 21.64 -12.29 10.82
N HIS A 98 21.44 -11.58 9.71
CA HIS A 98 22.37 -11.58 8.57
C HIS A 98 23.33 -10.39 8.51
N ARG A 99 23.55 -9.69 9.64
CA ARG A 99 24.43 -8.51 9.70
C ARG A 99 25.87 -8.77 9.21
N SER A 100 26.33 -10.00 9.31
CA SER A 100 27.69 -10.42 8.97
C SER A 100 27.73 -11.45 7.83
N THR A 101 26.60 -11.79 7.22
CA THR A 101 26.53 -12.73 6.09
C THR A 101 27.07 -12.03 4.85
N LEU A 102 28.25 -12.43 4.39
CA LEU A 102 28.94 -11.84 3.24
C LEU A 102 28.23 -12.22 1.93
N MET A 103 28.15 -11.27 1.02
CA MET A 103 27.67 -11.47 -0.34
C MET A 103 28.30 -10.45 -1.30
N ILE A 104 28.21 -10.71 -2.60
CA ILE A 104 28.60 -9.74 -3.60
C ILE A 104 27.51 -8.68 -3.81
N GLY A 105 27.87 -7.40 -3.74
CA GLY A 105 27.02 -6.30 -4.22
C GLY A 105 26.97 -6.28 -5.73
N ARG A 106 25.79 -5.94 -6.28
CA ARG A 106 25.57 -5.88 -7.73
C ARG A 106 25.10 -4.49 -8.14
N THR A 107 25.77 -3.90 -9.14
CA THR A 107 25.35 -2.67 -9.82
C THR A 107 25.16 -2.96 -11.29
N HIS A 108 24.09 -2.48 -11.91
CA HIS A 108 23.74 -2.81 -13.29
C HIS A 108 23.62 -4.33 -13.58
N GLY A 109 23.34 -5.14 -12.54
CA GLY A 109 23.31 -6.60 -12.64
C GLY A 109 24.69 -7.29 -12.58
N ILE A 110 25.79 -6.53 -12.50
CA ILE A 110 27.17 -7.02 -12.51
C ILE A 110 27.74 -7.02 -11.09
N HIS A 111 28.62 -7.99 -10.79
CA HIS A 111 29.36 -8.05 -9.53
C HIS A 111 30.20 -6.78 -9.34
N ALA A 112 30.09 -6.17 -8.16
CA ALA A 112 30.81 -4.95 -7.81
C ALA A 112 31.76 -5.20 -6.63
N ILE A 113 31.36 -4.88 -5.42
CA ILE A 113 32.17 -4.98 -4.22
C ILE A 113 31.48 -5.83 -3.15
N PRO A 114 32.23 -6.39 -2.18
CA PRO A 114 31.63 -7.11 -1.05
C PRO A 114 30.69 -6.22 -0.22
N ILE A 115 29.56 -6.79 0.15
CA ILE A 115 28.61 -6.23 1.12
C ILE A 115 28.17 -7.33 2.09
N THR A 116 27.29 -7.02 3.03
CA THR A 116 26.58 -8.05 3.78
C THR A 116 25.10 -8.11 3.36
N PHE A 117 24.48 -9.28 3.51
CA PHE A 117 23.07 -9.42 3.29
C PHE A 117 22.27 -8.54 4.25
N GLY A 118 22.71 -8.44 5.52
CA GLY A 118 22.11 -7.51 6.48
C GLY A 118 22.17 -6.04 6.04
N PHE A 119 23.24 -5.60 5.37
CA PHE A 119 23.29 -4.26 4.77
C PHE A 119 22.22 -4.08 3.69
N LYS A 120 22.06 -5.04 2.79
CA LYS A 120 20.99 -5.03 1.77
C LYS A 120 19.61 -4.94 2.41
N LEU A 121 19.35 -5.76 3.44
CA LEU A 121 18.07 -5.76 4.17
C LEU A 121 17.84 -4.46 4.94
N SER A 122 18.88 -3.81 5.46
CA SER A 122 18.74 -2.54 6.18
C SER A 122 18.29 -1.39 5.29
N ILE A 123 18.65 -1.40 4.00
CA ILE A 123 18.12 -0.44 3.01
C ILE A 123 16.61 -0.62 2.86
N TRP A 124 16.12 -1.86 2.75
CA TRP A 124 14.68 -2.13 2.67
C TRP A 124 13.96 -1.73 3.95
N LEU A 125 14.56 -2.02 5.12
CA LEU A 125 13.99 -1.65 6.42
C LEU A 125 13.82 -0.13 6.54
N ASP A 126 14.81 0.65 6.12
CA ASP A 126 14.75 2.12 6.14
C ASP A 126 13.64 2.65 5.21
N GLU A 127 13.42 2.02 4.04
CA GLU A 127 12.30 2.37 3.16
C GLU A 127 10.93 2.06 3.79
N LEU A 128 10.79 0.90 4.45
CA LEU A 128 9.55 0.54 5.16
C LEU A 128 9.27 1.49 6.33
N LEU A 129 10.29 1.91 7.07
CA LEU A 129 10.16 2.91 8.14
C LEU A 129 9.69 4.27 7.60
N ARG A 130 10.16 4.67 6.40
CA ARG A 130 9.64 5.88 5.73
C ARG A 130 8.19 5.70 5.29
N SER A 131 7.81 4.53 4.79
CA SER A 131 6.41 4.23 4.42
C SER A 131 5.50 4.26 5.64
N GLN A 132 5.91 3.67 6.78
CA GLN A 132 5.16 3.78 8.02
C GLN A 132 5.02 5.23 8.49
N ARG A 133 6.04 6.06 8.34
CA ARG A 133 5.97 7.49 8.68
C ARG A 133 4.95 8.22 7.82
N ARG A 134 4.94 7.97 6.49
CA ARG A 134 3.93 8.55 5.58
C ARG A 134 2.52 8.11 5.97
N LEU A 135 2.31 6.84 6.30
CA LEU A 135 1.01 6.37 6.81
C LEU A 135 0.57 7.16 8.05
N LYS A 136 1.45 7.38 9.02
CA LYS A 136 1.12 8.16 10.22
C LYS A 136 0.80 9.63 9.90
N GLN A 137 1.49 10.23 8.93
CA GLN A 137 1.23 11.60 8.49
C GLN A 137 -0.17 11.79 7.90
N LEU A 138 -0.80 10.75 7.33
CA LEU A 138 -2.20 10.83 6.86
C LEU A 138 -3.19 11.17 7.98
N LEU A 139 -2.95 10.72 9.22
CA LEU A 139 -3.76 11.11 10.37
C LEU A 139 -3.50 12.57 10.79
N GLU A 140 -2.25 13.01 10.73
CA GLU A 140 -1.84 14.37 11.08
C GLU A 140 -2.37 15.40 10.08
N ASN A 141 -2.54 15.01 8.82
CA ASN A 141 -3.03 15.85 7.72
C ASN A 141 -4.57 15.85 7.60
N ASP A 142 -5.30 15.31 8.59
CA ASP A 142 -6.76 15.21 8.56
C ASP A 142 -7.32 14.61 7.25
N VAL A 143 -6.69 13.54 6.76
CA VAL A 143 -7.15 12.86 5.54
C VAL A 143 -8.52 12.21 5.76
N PHE A 144 -8.76 11.65 6.96
CA PHE A 144 -9.98 10.93 7.29
C PHE A 144 -11.08 11.86 7.80
N VAL A 145 -11.71 12.60 6.90
CA VAL A 145 -12.82 13.53 7.17
C VAL A 145 -14.14 13.00 6.61
N GLY A 146 -15.26 13.32 7.24
CA GLY A 146 -16.58 13.05 6.66
C GLY A 146 -17.16 14.24 5.90
N SER A 147 -18.31 14.04 5.29
CA SER A 147 -19.07 15.07 4.55
C SER A 147 -20.52 15.09 5.00
N ILE A 148 -21.00 16.20 5.53
CA ILE A 148 -22.42 16.44 5.89
C ILE A 148 -22.74 17.90 5.54
N SER A 149 -22.86 18.20 4.26
CA SER A 149 -22.91 19.59 3.79
C SER A 149 -24.08 19.90 2.83
N GLY A 150 -24.85 18.88 2.44
CA GLY A 150 -26.06 19.04 1.60
C GLY A 150 -25.76 19.12 0.11
N ALA A 151 -26.76 19.50 -0.69
CA ALA A 151 -26.80 19.31 -2.13
C ALA A 151 -25.59 19.85 -2.90
N VAL A 152 -25.05 21.00 -2.52
CA VAL A 152 -23.89 21.67 -3.14
C VAL A 152 -22.86 22.11 -2.11
N GLY A 153 -22.85 21.50 -0.93
CA GLY A 153 -21.91 21.84 0.13
C GLY A 153 -22.19 23.15 0.88
N SER A 154 -23.35 23.73 0.67
CA SER A 154 -23.71 25.06 1.24
C SER A 154 -24.44 25.00 2.59
N TYR A 155 -24.76 23.80 3.09
CA TYR A 155 -25.53 23.56 4.31
C TYR A 155 -26.94 24.19 4.32
N ALA A 156 -27.47 24.55 3.16
CA ALA A 156 -28.75 25.32 3.04
C ALA A 156 -29.93 24.62 3.70
N SER A 157 -30.01 23.29 3.63
CA SER A 157 -31.07 22.45 4.22
C SER A 157 -31.03 22.39 5.76
N PHE A 158 -30.02 22.90 6.41
CA PHE A 158 -29.86 22.86 7.87
C PHE A 158 -30.20 24.16 8.58
N PHE A 159 -30.79 25.13 7.89
CA PHE A 159 -31.32 26.39 8.47
C PHE A 159 -30.31 27.13 9.39
N GLY A 160 -29.06 27.28 8.92
CA GLY A 160 -27.99 27.97 9.64
C GLY A 160 -27.25 27.11 10.68
N ARG A 161 -27.65 25.86 10.89
CA ARG A 161 -27.03 24.94 11.87
C ARG A 161 -26.16 23.85 11.26
N GLY A 162 -25.87 23.92 9.95
CA GLY A 162 -25.18 22.84 9.24
C GLY A 162 -23.85 22.46 9.85
N ARG A 163 -23.01 23.42 10.21
CA ARG A 163 -21.71 23.17 10.84
C ARG A 163 -21.81 22.50 12.23
N GLU A 164 -22.87 22.77 12.99
CA GLU A 164 -23.13 22.09 14.26
C GLU A 164 -23.50 20.63 14.03
N VAL A 165 -24.37 20.38 13.03
CA VAL A 165 -24.79 19.02 12.67
C VAL A 165 -23.60 18.21 12.16
N GLU A 166 -22.83 18.75 11.23
CA GLU A 166 -21.63 18.10 10.70
C GLU A 166 -20.66 17.70 11.82
N LYS A 167 -20.32 18.64 12.70
CA LYS A 167 -19.43 18.37 13.86
C LYS A 167 -19.98 17.26 14.76
N ALA A 168 -21.28 17.26 15.04
CA ALA A 168 -21.90 16.27 15.91
C ALA A 168 -21.86 14.87 15.25
N VAL A 169 -22.23 14.76 13.98
CA VAL A 169 -22.24 13.50 13.22
C VAL A 169 -20.80 12.94 13.10
N LEU A 170 -19.86 13.77 12.67
CA LEU A 170 -18.48 13.28 12.44
C LEU A 170 -17.78 12.89 13.74
N LYS A 171 -18.11 13.53 14.87
CA LYS A 171 -17.65 13.10 16.17
C LYS A 171 -18.15 11.70 16.54
N GLU A 172 -19.43 11.41 16.31
CA GLU A 172 -20.01 10.06 16.55
C GLU A 172 -19.37 9.01 15.66
N LEU A 173 -19.03 9.37 14.41
CA LEU A 173 -18.37 8.48 13.45
C LEU A 173 -16.84 8.38 13.66
N GLY A 174 -16.28 9.16 14.57
CA GLY A 174 -14.83 9.17 14.79
C GLY A 174 -14.02 9.68 13.60
N LEU A 175 -14.60 10.56 12.78
CA LEU A 175 -13.95 11.23 11.66
C LEU A 175 -13.59 12.67 12.01
N ALA A 176 -12.56 13.21 11.37
CA ALA A 176 -12.20 14.62 11.49
C ALA A 176 -13.26 15.51 10.81
N VAL A 177 -13.36 16.75 11.29
CA VAL A 177 -14.30 17.75 10.76
C VAL A 177 -13.58 18.61 9.74
N PRO A 178 -13.99 18.65 8.47
CA PRO A 178 -13.34 19.48 7.47
C PRO A 178 -13.55 20.97 7.76
N ASN A 179 -12.64 21.82 7.31
CA ASN A 179 -12.77 23.27 7.46
C ASN A 179 -13.94 23.85 6.68
N ILE A 180 -14.24 23.25 5.53
CA ILE A 180 -15.34 23.61 4.62
C ILE A 180 -15.80 22.36 3.88
N SER A 181 -16.95 22.39 3.23
CA SER A 181 -17.38 21.32 2.31
C SER A 181 -16.29 21.00 1.30
N TRP A 182 -16.08 19.69 1.07
CA TRP A 182 -15.00 19.17 0.22
C TRP A 182 -15.52 18.26 -0.92
N GLN A 183 -16.82 18.33 -1.20
CA GLN A 183 -17.44 17.48 -2.23
C GLN A 183 -16.71 17.51 -3.59
N PRO A 184 -16.22 18.67 -4.11
CA PRO A 184 -15.42 18.70 -5.33
C PRO A 184 -13.92 18.48 -5.11
N SER A 185 -13.44 18.43 -3.86
CA SER A 185 -12.01 18.32 -3.53
C SER A 185 -11.65 16.86 -3.24
N ARG A 186 -10.97 16.21 -4.17
CA ARG A 186 -10.66 14.77 -4.08
C ARG A 186 -9.19 14.48 -3.70
N ASP A 187 -8.46 15.51 -3.35
CA ASP A 187 -7.04 15.46 -2.99
C ASP A 187 -6.73 14.53 -1.81
N ARG A 188 -7.60 14.43 -0.80
CA ARG A 188 -7.42 13.53 0.34
C ARG A 188 -7.36 12.06 -0.05
N PHE A 189 -8.26 11.61 -0.90
CA PHE A 189 -8.23 10.24 -1.41
C PHE A 189 -7.03 10.00 -2.32
N SER A 190 -6.65 11.00 -3.13
CA SER A 190 -5.46 10.91 -3.99
C SER A 190 -4.16 10.91 -3.17
N GLU A 191 -4.08 11.68 -2.08
CA GLU A 191 -2.96 11.66 -1.12
C GLU A 191 -2.84 10.27 -0.47
N PHE A 192 -3.94 9.72 0.04
CA PHE A 192 -3.99 8.37 0.59
C PHE A 192 -3.48 7.33 -0.42
N ALA A 193 -4.05 7.30 -1.62
CA ALA A 193 -3.66 6.39 -2.68
C ALA A 193 -2.17 6.52 -3.06
N SER A 194 -1.65 7.75 -3.13
CA SER A 194 -0.25 8.02 -3.44
C SER A 194 0.70 7.43 -2.39
N VAL A 195 0.37 7.57 -1.11
CA VAL A 195 1.16 6.98 -0.01
C VAL A 195 1.18 5.46 -0.13
N LEU A 196 0.02 4.84 -0.42
CA LEU A 196 -0.08 3.39 -0.64
C LEU A 196 0.70 2.94 -1.88
N GLY A 197 0.65 3.71 -2.97
CA GLY A 197 1.40 3.45 -4.19
C GLY A 197 2.91 3.45 -3.97
N ILE A 198 3.45 4.43 -3.23
CA ILE A 198 4.86 4.48 -2.86
C ILE A 198 5.25 3.24 -2.05
N PHE A 199 4.42 2.82 -1.12
CA PHE A 199 4.66 1.63 -0.31
C PHE A 199 4.66 0.36 -1.17
N SER A 200 3.65 0.19 -2.02
CA SER A 200 3.57 -0.92 -2.98
C SER A 200 4.81 -1.00 -3.87
N GLY A 201 5.31 0.14 -4.36
CA GLY A 201 6.55 0.23 -5.13
C GLY A 201 7.77 -0.31 -4.40
N THR A 202 7.90 -0.01 -3.10
CA THR A 202 8.95 -0.57 -2.24
C THR A 202 8.84 -2.10 -2.15
N LEU A 203 7.63 -2.63 -1.91
CA LEU A 203 7.39 -4.07 -1.81
C LEU A 203 7.64 -4.79 -3.14
N GLY A 204 7.21 -4.20 -4.25
CA GLY A 204 7.49 -4.71 -5.59
C GLY A 204 8.98 -4.78 -5.91
N LYS A 205 9.76 -3.75 -5.51
CA LYS A 205 11.21 -3.76 -5.63
C LYS A 205 11.83 -4.89 -4.81
N ILE A 206 11.41 -5.09 -3.56
CA ILE A 206 11.87 -6.18 -2.70
C ILE A 206 11.56 -7.54 -3.36
N GLY A 207 10.34 -7.73 -3.86
CA GLY A 207 9.96 -8.94 -4.58
C GLY A 207 10.84 -9.21 -5.80
N ARG A 208 11.11 -8.19 -6.62
CA ARG A 208 12.01 -8.33 -7.79
C ARG A 208 13.46 -8.67 -7.41
N GLU A 209 13.97 -8.10 -6.34
CA GLU A 209 15.31 -8.44 -5.86
C GLU A 209 15.36 -9.87 -5.34
N LEU A 210 14.40 -10.29 -4.52
CA LEU A 210 14.30 -11.68 -4.06
C LEU A 210 14.16 -12.66 -5.23
N PHE A 211 13.36 -12.33 -6.25
CA PHE A 211 13.26 -13.12 -7.49
C PHE A 211 14.62 -13.26 -8.17
N THR A 212 15.39 -12.18 -8.24
CA THR A 212 16.73 -12.23 -8.83
C THR A 212 17.69 -13.12 -8.03
N LEU A 213 17.67 -12.98 -6.70
CA LEU A 213 18.54 -13.78 -5.83
C LEU A 213 18.18 -15.28 -5.81
N MET A 214 16.93 -15.63 -6.17
CA MET A 214 16.46 -17.01 -6.25
C MET A 214 16.71 -17.69 -7.62
N LYS A 215 17.16 -16.95 -8.66
CA LYS A 215 17.49 -17.56 -9.96
C LYS A 215 18.51 -18.67 -9.80
N THR A 216 18.37 -19.75 -10.59
CA THR A 216 19.21 -20.95 -10.55
C THR A 216 20.72 -20.64 -10.57
N GLU A 217 21.13 -19.65 -11.37
CA GLU A 217 22.54 -19.27 -11.53
C GLU A 217 23.07 -18.45 -10.33
N ILE A 218 22.17 -17.85 -9.54
CA ILE A 218 22.50 -17.02 -8.38
C ILE A 218 22.31 -17.82 -7.09
N ASP A 219 21.13 -18.37 -6.84
CA ASP A 219 20.82 -19.35 -5.82
C ASP A 219 21.14 -18.91 -4.38
N GLU A 220 21.01 -17.61 -4.10
CA GLU A 220 21.40 -17.01 -2.81
C GLU A 220 20.28 -17.02 -1.77
N VAL A 221 19.00 -17.09 -2.21
CA VAL A 221 17.83 -17.19 -1.32
C VAL A 221 16.76 -18.09 -1.93
N HIS A 222 15.85 -18.61 -1.07
CA HIS A 222 14.65 -19.32 -1.51
C HIS A 222 13.46 -18.88 -0.65
N GLU A 223 12.27 -18.76 -1.26
CA GLU A 223 11.04 -18.55 -0.52
C GLU A 223 10.69 -19.77 0.36
N PRO A 224 9.89 -19.58 1.42
CA PRO A 224 9.43 -20.70 2.24
C PRO A 224 8.67 -21.71 1.38
N PHE A 225 8.99 -23.00 1.59
CA PHE A 225 8.34 -24.10 0.89
C PHE A 225 8.00 -25.22 1.89
N LYS A 226 6.75 -25.61 1.95
CA LYS A 226 6.26 -26.67 2.84
C LYS A 226 6.15 -28.01 2.11
N LYS A 227 6.38 -29.12 2.82
CA LYS A 227 6.16 -30.46 2.28
C LYS A 227 4.70 -30.62 1.88
N GLY A 228 4.46 -30.99 0.62
CA GLY A 228 3.11 -31.12 0.05
C GLY A 228 2.70 -29.95 -0.87
N GLU A 229 3.44 -28.85 -0.86
CA GLU A 229 3.25 -27.79 -1.86
C GLU A 229 3.79 -28.23 -3.22
N VAL A 230 3.13 -27.79 -4.30
CA VAL A 230 3.49 -28.12 -5.70
C VAL A 230 4.13 -26.90 -6.33
N GLY A 231 5.45 -26.94 -6.53
CA GLY A 231 6.18 -25.85 -7.17
C GLY A 231 6.05 -25.83 -8.71
N SER A 232 5.73 -26.98 -9.31
CA SER A 232 5.54 -27.11 -10.77
C SER A 232 4.60 -28.29 -11.06
N SER A 233 3.67 -28.10 -11.99
CA SER A 233 2.74 -29.17 -12.42
C SER A 233 3.42 -30.26 -13.28
N THR A 234 4.57 -29.99 -13.85
CA THR A 234 5.23 -30.88 -14.83
C THR A 234 6.55 -31.44 -14.32
N MET A 235 7.33 -30.64 -13.58
CA MET A 235 8.66 -31.02 -13.11
C MET A 235 8.69 -31.07 -11.58
N PRO A 236 8.71 -32.26 -10.95
CA PRO A 236 8.57 -32.42 -9.50
C PRO A 236 9.67 -31.70 -8.69
N GLN A 237 10.86 -31.55 -9.24
CA GLN A 237 12.01 -30.90 -8.60
C GLN A 237 11.99 -29.38 -8.73
N LYS A 238 11.16 -28.81 -9.66
CA LYS A 238 11.14 -27.37 -9.92
C LYS A 238 10.29 -26.63 -8.89
N ARG A 239 10.90 -25.66 -8.23
CA ARG A 239 10.24 -24.78 -7.24
C ARG A 239 10.17 -23.37 -7.81
N ASN A 240 9.03 -23.03 -8.41
CA ASN A 240 8.80 -21.67 -8.88
C ASN A 240 8.62 -20.71 -7.70
N PRO A 241 9.13 -19.46 -7.78
CA PRO A 241 9.01 -18.46 -6.72
C PRO A 241 7.63 -17.79 -6.72
N ALA A 242 6.55 -18.57 -6.58
CA ALA A 242 5.18 -18.12 -6.79
C ALA A 242 4.75 -17.00 -5.81
N LEU A 243 5.21 -17.05 -4.56
CA LEU A 243 4.93 -16.00 -3.56
C LEU A 243 5.69 -14.71 -3.90
N ILE A 244 6.96 -14.84 -4.29
CA ILE A 244 7.81 -13.70 -4.68
C ILE A 244 7.27 -13.06 -5.97
N GLU A 245 6.87 -13.86 -6.96
CA GLU A 245 6.22 -13.37 -8.19
C GLU A 245 4.93 -12.61 -7.88
N GLY A 246 4.08 -13.17 -7.01
CA GLY A 246 2.85 -12.52 -6.54
C GLY A 246 3.13 -11.18 -5.84
N LEU A 247 4.13 -11.14 -4.96
CA LEU A 247 4.55 -9.91 -4.27
C LEU A 247 4.96 -8.82 -5.28
N ALA A 248 5.75 -9.17 -6.28
CA ALA A 248 6.23 -8.21 -7.27
C ALA A 248 5.14 -7.77 -8.26
N SER A 249 4.25 -8.68 -8.67
CA SER A 249 3.24 -8.43 -9.73
C SER A 249 2.12 -7.50 -9.28
N LEU A 250 1.72 -7.54 -8.00
CA LEU A 250 0.63 -6.70 -7.45
C LEU A 250 0.94 -5.19 -7.50
N THR A 251 2.18 -4.80 -7.66
CA THR A 251 2.56 -3.38 -7.79
C THR A 251 1.98 -2.74 -9.06
N GLN A 252 1.84 -3.48 -10.15
CA GLN A 252 1.35 -2.92 -11.42
C GLN A 252 -0.12 -2.46 -11.33
N PRO A 253 -1.08 -3.28 -10.87
CA PRO A 253 -2.45 -2.81 -10.68
C PRO A 253 -2.53 -1.66 -9.67
N VAL A 254 -1.76 -1.68 -8.57
CA VAL A 254 -1.75 -0.55 -7.61
C VAL A 254 -1.31 0.75 -8.30
N PHE A 255 -0.27 0.74 -9.13
CA PHE A 255 0.17 1.95 -9.84
C PHE A 255 -0.87 2.46 -10.83
N LYS A 256 -1.53 1.56 -11.56
CA LYS A 256 -2.65 1.91 -12.46
C LYS A 256 -3.79 2.59 -11.69
N ASP A 257 -4.12 2.08 -10.51
CA ASP A 257 -5.22 2.61 -9.71
C ASP A 257 -4.85 3.94 -9.03
N VAL A 258 -3.57 4.14 -8.68
CA VAL A 258 -3.06 5.46 -8.24
C VAL A 258 -3.20 6.50 -9.36
N ASP A 259 -2.90 6.15 -10.62
CA ASP A 259 -3.14 7.02 -11.76
C ASP A 259 -4.63 7.36 -11.91
N LEU A 260 -5.51 6.36 -11.77
CA LEU A 260 -6.96 6.57 -11.79
C LEU A 260 -7.42 7.52 -10.67
N MET A 261 -6.79 7.45 -9.48
CA MET A 261 -7.07 8.38 -8.38
C MET A 261 -6.65 9.82 -8.70
N PHE A 262 -5.58 10.04 -9.47
CA PHE A 262 -5.24 11.38 -9.96
C PHE A 262 -6.25 11.92 -10.97
N GLN A 263 -6.89 11.05 -11.77
CA GLN A 263 -8.00 11.46 -12.63
C GLN A 263 -9.20 11.95 -11.81
N SER A 264 -9.40 11.45 -10.59
CA SER A 264 -10.47 11.90 -9.69
C SER A 264 -10.31 13.36 -9.22
N LEU A 265 -9.16 13.97 -9.38
CA LEU A 265 -8.93 15.40 -9.06
C LEU A 265 -9.66 16.35 -10.02
N LEU A 266 -10.04 15.89 -11.21
CA LEU A 266 -10.57 16.72 -12.30
C LEU A 266 -12.09 16.89 -12.21
N ILE A 267 -12.61 17.21 -11.03
CA ILE A 267 -14.03 17.42 -10.79
C ILE A 267 -14.53 18.74 -11.40
N ASP A 268 -15.59 18.68 -12.18
CA ASP A 268 -16.30 19.83 -12.70
C ASP A 268 -17.42 20.29 -11.73
N GLY A 269 -17.46 21.60 -11.47
CA GLY A 269 -18.45 22.21 -10.59
C GLY A 269 -18.39 21.70 -9.15
N GLU A 270 -19.50 21.70 -8.46
CA GLU A 270 -19.63 21.25 -7.06
C GLU A 270 -19.81 19.73 -6.96
N ARG A 271 -20.04 19.03 -8.10
CA ARG A 271 -20.13 17.57 -8.19
C ARG A 271 -20.03 17.10 -9.63
N ASP A 272 -19.17 16.11 -9.86
CA ASP A 272 -19.02 15.42 -11.13
C ASP A 272 -19.00 13.91 -10.91
N ALA A 273 -19.98 13.19 -11.40
CA ALA A 273 -20.07 11.75 -11.26
C ALA A 273 -19.19 10.98 -12.27
N ILE A 274 -18.57 11.64 -13.24
CA ILE A 274 -17.64 10.99 -14.18
C ILE A 274 -16.37 10.56 -13.43
N HIS A 275 -15.74 11.50 -12.73
CA HIS A 275 -14.47 11.31 -12.05
C HIS A 275 -14.64 10.76 -10.61
N TRP A 276 -15.71 11.15 -9.91
CA TRP A 276 -16.03 10.67 -8.56
C TRP A 276 -16.09 9.14 -8.48
N ARG A 277 -16.65 8.48 -9.50
CA ARG A 277 -16.78 7.01 -9.51
C ARG A 277 -15.45 6.26 -9.64
N ASN A 278 -14.37 6.90 -10.05
CA ASN A 278 -13.05 6.29 -10.10
C ASN A 278 -12.63 5.76 -8.71
N GLU A 279 -12.98 6.49 -7.65
CA GLU A 279 -12.64 6.14 -6.27
C GLU A 279 -13.32 4.84 -5.83
N TRP A 280 -14.51 4.55 -6.33
CA TRP A 280 -15.28 3.35 -5.98
C TRP A 280 -14.63 2.06 -6.49
N VAL A 281 -13.80 2.19 -7.52
CA VAL A 281 -13.02 1.07 -8.09
C VAL A 281 -11.62 1.07 -7.50
N ALA A 282 -10.91 2.18 -7.57
CA ALA A 282 -9.49 2.24 -7.24
C ALA A 282 -9.18 2.03 -5.75
N LEU A 283 -9.95 2.63 -4.83
CA LEU A 283 -9.65 2.54 -3.40
C LEU A 283 -9.72 1.10 -2.84
N PRO A 284 -10.77 0.31 -3.13
CA PRO A 284 -10.81 -1.09 -2.70
C PRO A 284 -9.68 -1.93 -3.28
N GLU A 285 -9.33 -1.73 -4.55
CA GLU A 285 -8.24 -2.47 -5.21
C GLU A 285 -6.88 -2.10 -4.61
N ILE A 286 -6.55 -0.82 -4.49
CA ILE A 286 -5.28 -0.35 -3.91
C ILE A 286 -5.10 -0.89 -2.49
N THR A 287 -6.11 -0.77 -1.65
CA THR A 287 -6.03 -1.20 -0.23
C THR A 287 -5.87 -2.70 -0.12
N SER A 288 -6.66 -3.47 -0.87
CA SER A 288 -6.62 -4.94 -0.85
C SER A 288 -5.30 -5.48 -1.41
N TYR A 289 -4.81 -4.93 -2.52
CA TYR A 289 -3.57 -5.39 -3.14
C TYR A 289 -2.35 -5.03 -2.29
N LEU A 290 -2.31 -3.83 -1.71
CA LEU A 290 -1.21 -3.46 -0.82
C LEU A 290 -1.21 -4.32 0.45
N ASP A 291 -2.36 -4.55 1.06
CA ASP A 291 -2.44 -5.39 2.26
C ASP A 291 -1.97 -6.82 1.96
N ALA A 292 -2.41 -7.39 0.84
CA ALA A 292 -1.92 -8.69 0.37
C ALA A 292 -0.39 -8.69 0.14
N GLN A 293 0.19 -7.62 -0.40
CA GLN A 293 1.64 -7.48 -0.53
C GLN A 293 2.34 -7.47 0.84
N ILE A 294 1.82 -6.74 1.83
CA ILE A 294 2.42 -6.66 3.17
C ILE A 294 2.40 -8.01 3.86
N VAL A 295 1.26 -8.71 3.82
CA VAL A 295 1.09 -10.04 4.41
C VAL A 295 2.01 -11.06 3.73
N ASN A 296 2.06 -11.08 2.39
CA ASN A 296 2.93 -11.96 1.62
C ASN A 296 4.41 -11.66 1.89
N ALA A 297 4.82 -10.39 1.93
CA ALA A 297 6.20 -10.01 2.25
C ALA A 297 6.59 -10.47 3.65
N THR A 298 5.70 -10.31 4.63
CA THR A 298 5.91 -10.78 6.01
C THR A 298 6.11 -12.29 6.04
N TYR A 299 5.25 -13.04 5.35
CA TYR A 299 5.35 -14.50 5.26
C TYR A 299 6.66 -14.94 4.58
N ILE A 300 7.00 -14.37 3.43
CA ILE A 300 8.22 -14.67 2.68
C ILE A 300 9.45 -14.42 3.56
N LEU A 301 9.55 -13.22 4.15
CA LEU A 301 10.73 -12.82 4.92
C LEU A 301 10.86 -13.59 6.24
N SER A 302 9.75 -14.00 6.87
CA SER A 302 9.79 -14.80 8.10
C SER A 302 10.29 -16.23 7.87
N GLY A 303 10.11 -16.76 6.65
CA GLY A 303 10.51 -18.12 6.29
C GLY A 303 11.62 -18.18 5.24
N LEU A 304 12.25 -17.05 4.90
CA LEU A 304 13.26 -16.95 3.87
C LEU A 304 14.45 -17.88 4.19
N LYS A 305 14.79 -18.72 3.23
CA LYS A 305 15.98 -19.57 3.30
C LYS A 305 17.16 -18.85 2.67
N VAL A 306 18.16 -18.54 3.46
CA VAL A 306 19.36 -17.82 3.01
C VAL A 306 20.51 -18.83 2.83
N ASN A 307 21.01 -18.93 1.60
CA ASN A 307 22.11 -19.81 1.23
C ASN A 307 23.43 -19.05 1.38
N GLN A 308 23.96 -19.02 2.62
CA GLN A 308 25.16 -18.25 2.95
C GLN A 308 26.41 -18.77 2.21
N ASP A 309 26.52 -20.09 2.01
CA ASP A 309 27.63 -20.69 1.29
C ASP A 309 27.62 -20.23 -0.18
N LYS A 310 26.45 -20.20 -0.79
CA LYS A 310 26.29 -19.72 -2.17
C LYS A 310 26.55 -18.22 -2.33
N MET A 311 26.15 -17.41 -1.33
CA MET A 311 26.51 -16.00 -1.29
C MET A 311 28.02 -15.80 -1.28
N LEU A 312 28.74 -16.61 -0.47
CA LEU A 312 30.21 -16.58 -0.40
C LEU A 312 30.85 -17.10 -1.69
N ASP A 313 30.35 -18.18 -2.27
CA ASP A 313 30.79 -18.70 -3.56
C ASP A 313 30.65 -17.64 -4.67
N ASN A 314 29.49 -16.96 -4.74
CA ASN A 314 29.26 -15.91 -5.71
C ASN A 314 30.18 -14.70 -5.51
N LEU A 315 30.48 -14.34 -4.26
CA LEU A 315 31.49 -13.31 -3.94
C LEU A 315 32.87 -13.67 -4.47
N ASN A 316 33.26 -14.93 -4.32
CA ASN A 316 34.61 -15.41 -4.67
C ASN A 316 34.77 -15.78 -6.15
N LYS A 317 33.71 -15.76 -6.97
CA LYS A 317 33.75 -16.15 -8.40
C LYS A 317 34.77 -15.37 -9.24
N GLN A 318 35.09 -14.15 -8.85
CA GLN A 318 36.01 -13.28 -9.60
C GLN A 318 37.33 -13.04 -8.84
N GLY A 319 37.69 -13.94 -7.91
CA GLY A 319 38.92 -13.86 -7.15
C GLY A 319 39.12 -12.53 -6.43
N ALA A 320 40.23 -11.85 -6.70
CA ALA A 320 40.55 -10.56 -6.08
C ALA A 320 39.88 -9.33 -6.73
N LEU A 321 39.26 -9.46 -7.90
CA LEU A 321 38.68 -8.32 -8.64
C LEU A 321 37.65 -7.49 -7.85
N PRO A 322 36.77 -8.07 -7.02
CA PRO A 322 35.84 -7.31 -6.19
C PRO A 322 36.51 -6.40 -5.16
N TYR A 323 37.78 -6.62 -4.86
CA TYR A 323 38.57 -5.81 -3.92
C TYR A 323 39.42 -4.72 -4.59
N SER A 324 39.40 -4.61 -5.93
CA SER A 324 40.21 -3.69 -6.72
C SER A 324 40.03 -2.23 -6.31
N GLU A 325 38.81 -1.81 -6.01
CA GLU A 325 38.52 -0.46 -5.52
C GLU A 325 39.25 -0.17 -4.19
N ARG A 326 39.18 -1.07 -3.23
CA ARG A 326 39.88 -0.92 -1.94
C ARG A 326 41.39 -0.87 -2.14
N ILE A 327 41.93 -1.77 -2.96
CA ILE A 327 43.33 -1.81 -3.29
C ILE A 327 43.78 -0.48 -3.93
N MET A 328 42.98 0.03 -4.89
CA MET A 328 43.24 1.30 -5.56
C MET A 328 43.34 2.47 -4.55
N PHE A 329 42.43 2.56 -3.61
CA PHE A 329 42.45 3.62 -2.60
C PHE A 329 43.65 3.47 -1.63
N GLU A 330 43.98 2.28 -1.17
CA GLU A 330 45.14 2.05 -0.28
C GLU A 330 46.45 2.37 -0.99
N VAL A 331 46.62 1.94 -2.23
CA VAL A 331 47.80 2.27 -3.06
C VAL A 331 47.83 3.77 -3.37
N GLY A 332 46.66 4.38 -3.60
CA GLY A 332 46.50 5.80 -3.89
C GLY A 332 47.00 6.72 -2.76
N LEU A 333 46.90 6.28 -1.52
CA LEU A 333 47.48 7.04 -0.38
C LEU A 333 49.01 7.22 -0.49
N LYS A 334 49.69 6.30 -1.16
CA LYS A 334 51.15 6.35 -1.33
C LYS A 334 51.60 6.93 -2.66
N LEU A 335 50.91 6.59 -3.75
CA LEU A 335 51.35 6.88 -5.13
C LEU A 335 50.51 7.97 -5.81
N GLY A 336 49.43 8.44 -5.16
CA GLY A 336 48.43 9.30 -5.77
C GLY A 336 47.35 8.51 -6.51
N LYS A 337 46.13 9.06 -6.52
CA LYS A 337 44.89 8.38 -7.01
C LYS A 337 45.00 7.94 -8.48
N GLN A 338 45.52 8.79 -9.37
CA GLN A 338 45.55 8.48 -10.79
C GLN A 338 46.55 7.38 -11.12
N THR A 339 47.74 7.42 -10.51
CA THR A 339 48.79 6.38 -10.68
C THR A 339 48.29 5.03 -10.12
N ALA A 340 47.62 5.06 -8.96
CA ALA A 340 47.06 3.85 -8.37
C ALA A 340 45.92 3.27 -9.25
N HIS A 341 45.09 4.11 -9.83
CA HIS A 341 44.04 3.67 -10.75
C HIS A 341 44.64 2.96 -11.96
N GLU A 342 45.66 3.54 -12.60
CA GLU A 342 46.30 2.95 -13.77
C GLU A 342 46.93 1.60 -13.43
N ILE A 343 47.66 1.49 -12.33
CA ILE A 343 48.29 0.22 -11.88
C ILE A 343 47.23 -0.87 -11.64
N VAL A 344 46.17 -0.53 -10.91
CA VAL A 344 45.10 -1.50 -10.58
C VAL A 344 44.30 -1.86 -11.83
N TYR A 345 44.05 -0.89 -12.74
CA TYR A 345 43.39 -1.15 -14.02
C TYR A 345 44.18 -2.16 -14.87
N GLN A 346 45.49 -1.94 -15.06
CA GLN A 346 46.36 -2.85 -15.83
C GLN A 346 46.40 -4.25 -15.21
N ALA A 347 46.53 -4.34 -13.88
CA ALA A 347 46.48 -5.62 -13.18
C ALA A 347 45.15 -6.35 -13.36
N ALA A 348 44.04 -5.64 -13.22
CA ALA A 348 42.69 -6.21 -13.41
C ALA A 348 42.45 -6.68 -14.85
N MET A 349 42.89 -5.92 -15.86
CA MET A 349 42.77 -6.32 -17.27
C MET A 349 43.62 -7.55 -17.56
N THR A 350 44.86 -7.63 -17.06
CA THR A 350 45.72 -8.82 -17.20
C THR A 350 45.08 -10.06 -16.54
N ALA A 351 44.50 -9.90 -15.34
CA ALA A 351 43.82 -10.99 -14.64
C ALA A 351 42.63 -11.51 -15.43
N LEU A 352 41.81 -10.61 -16.04
CA LEU A 352 40.67 -10.98 -16.90
C LEU A 352 41.10 -11.69 -18.19
N GLU A 353 42.16 -11.19 -18.86
CA GLU A 353 42.65 -11.77 -20.11
C GLU A 353 43.30 -13.15 -19.92
N GLU A 354 44.04 -13.33 -18.81
CA GLU A 354 44.71 -14.57 -18.50
C GLU A 354 43.84 -15.56 -17.70
N ASN A 355 42.64 -15.18 -17.35
CA ASN A 355 41.70 -15.93 -16.49
C ASN A 355 42.38 -16.38 -15.17
N LYS A 356 43.16 -15.48 -14.56
CA LYS A 356 43.87 -15.64 -13.29
C LYS A 356 43.26 -14.77 -12.21
N ASP A 357 43.43 -15.19 -10.93
CA ASP A 357 43.04 -14.44 -9.74
C ASP A 357 43.92 -13.19 -9.50
#